data_1a0a9972a733ca6636188ef74b535334
#
_entry.id   1a0a9972a733ca6636188ef74b535334
#
_cell.length_a   1.000
_cell.length_b   1.000
_cell.length_c   1.000
_cell.angle_alpha   90.00
_cell.angle_beta   90.00
_cell.angle_gamma   90.00
#
_symmetry.space_group_name_H-M   'P 1'
#
loop_
_entity.id
_entity.type
_entity.pdbx_description
1 polymer ?
#
loop_
_entity_poly.entity_id
_entity_poly.type
_entity_poly.pdbx_seq_one_letter_code
_entity_poly.pdbx_strand_id
1 'polypeptide(L)'
;MLRLQWAVVAAILCCSGIVLSSCNDSSENMTSDLTPLAAWQAGKVVTAEAVSDYGGVDKCFAAEPIPDGVWQSMQGRTYKENPDIGRDDLRHIRALHWDYDNQIHIGEMVCNKVIADRLVKILRQLYDARYPIQRMLLPDVYNADDEMQMRDNNSSCFCYRNIAAATNLSKHARGIAVDINTLYNPYYKVLEDGSLFIQPATAAAYCDRDWDFPYKIDHDDLCFKLFTEAGFEWGGDWETCKDYQHFELIE
;
A
#
# COMPACT_ATOMS: atom_id res chain seq x y z
N MET A 1 -14.65 66.47 -14.87
CA MET A 1 -14.63 67.62 -13.92
C MET A 1 -13.84 67.21 -12.69
N LEU A 2 -12.84 68.03 -12.39
CA LEU A 2 -12.07 68.29 -11.17
C LEU A 2 -11.45 67.06 -10.47
N ARG A 3 -10.13 66.88 -10.51
CA ARG A 3 -8.96 67.57 -9.89
C ARG A 3 -9.13 67.83 -8.37
N LEU A 4 -8.25 67.21 -7.56
CA LEU A 4 -7.19 67.91 -6.78
C LEU A 4 -6.38 66.84 -6.03
N GLN A 5 -5.18 66.67 -6.33
CA GLN A 5 -3.87 66.82 -5.68
C GLN A 5 -3.90 67.56 -4.32
N TRP A 6 -3.07 67.01 -3.37
CA TRP A 6 -1.98 67.72 -2.70
C TRP A 6 -1.08 66.74 -1.94
N ALA A 7 0.19 66.87 -2.20
CA ALA A 7 1.32 66.32 -1.50
C ALA A 7 1.67 67.20 -0.28
N VAL A 8 2.27 66.62 0.75
CA VAL A 8 3.29 67.29 1.57
C VAL A 8 4.28 66.28 2.12
N VAL A 9 5.53 66.61 1.93
CA VAL A 9 6.80 66.05 2.32
C VAL A 9 7.07 66.36 3.79
N ALA A 10 7.70 65.45 4.53
CA ALA A 10 8.69 65.78 5.55
C ALA A 10 9.66 64.64 5.76
N ALA A 11 10.89 64.88 5.46
CA ALA A 11 12.08 64.10 5.85
C ALA A 11 12.43 64.42 7.31
N ILE A 12 13.16 63.51 7.97
CA ILE A 12 14.36 63.81 8.77
C ILE A 12 14.90 62.56 9.46
N LEU A 13 16.12 62.29 9.15
CA LEU A 13 17.35 61.81 9.87
C LEU A 13 17.39 60.50 10.67
N CYS A 14 18.27 59.70 10.17
CA CYS A 14 19.46 59.02 10.77
C CYS A 14 19.42 58.63 12.25
N CYS A 15 19.52 57.30 12.44
CA CYS A 15 20.56 56.81 13.35
C CYS A 15 21.02 55.43 12.90
N SER A 16 22.29 55.34 12.62
CA SER A 16 23.05 54.16 12.27
C SER A 16 23.04 53.15 13.42
N GLY A 17 22.48 52.01 13.19
CA GLY A 17 22.65 50.83 14.04
C GLY A 17 22.88 49.63 13.13
N ILE A 18 24.15 49.28 12.95
CA ILE A 18 24.54 48.01 12.30
C ILE A 18 24.18 46.91 13.30
N VAL A 19 23.04 46.28 13.09
CA VAL A 19 22.74 44.97 13.66
C VAL A 19 23.18 43.94 12.64
N LEU A 20 24.30 43.34 12.89
CA LEU A 20 24.68 42.07 12.26
C LEU A 20 23.62 41.04 12.65
N SER A 21 22.59 40.95 11.83
CA SER A 21 21.67 39.82 11.88
C SER A 21 22.42 38.61 11.32
N SER A 22 22.89 37.80 12.23
CA SER A 22 23.30 36.44 11.93
C SER A 22 22.16 35.77 11.15
N CYS A 23 22.40 35.51 9.88
CA CYS A 23 21.63 34.54 9.13
C CYS A 23 21.83 33.21 9.80
N ASN A 24 20.95 32.86 10.71
CA ASN A 24 20.79 31.47 11.12
C ASN A 24 20.31 30.73 9.88
N ASP A 25 21.23 29.96 9.37
CA ASP A 25 21.01 28.96 8.33
C ASP A 25 19.96 27.99 8.86
N SER A 26 18.72 28.19 8.42
CA SER A 26 17.61 27.27 8.70
C SER A 26 17.67 26.06 7.77
N SER A 27 18.88 25.50 7.60
CA SER A 27 19.10 24.17 7.03
C SER A 27 19.02 23.07 8.10
N GLU A 28 18.47 23.40 9.27
CA GLU A 28 18.21 22.38 10.29
C GLU A 28 16.89 21.68 10.02
N ASN A 29 17.02 20.36 9.75
CA ASN A 29 16.02 19.34 9.92
C ASN A 29 14.97 19.09 8.82
N MET A 30 15.40 18.85 7.60
CA MET A 30 14.66 17.94 6.72
C MET A 30 15.11 16.46 6.86
N THR A 31 16.04 16.14 7.75
CA THR A 31 16.54 14.78 7.95
C THR A 31 15.81 13.98 9.03
N SER A 32 14.80 14.55 9.68
CA SER A 32 14.13 13.89 10.83
C SER A 32 12.95 12.97 10.46
N ASP A 33 12.49 12.97 9.20
CA ASP A 33 11.35 12.15 8.78
C ASP A 33 11.73 10.84 8.06
N LEU A 34 13.00 10.60 7.85
CA LEU A 34 13.44 9.32 7.29
C LEU A 34 13.46 8.28 8.39
N THR A 35 12.43 7.44 8.41
CA THR A 35 12.39 6.30 9.32
C THR A 35 13.57 5.38 9.02
N PRO A 36 14.41 5.07 10.01
CA PRO A 36 15.45 4.09 9.79
C PRO A 36 14.85 2.77 9.34
N LEU A 37 15.31 2.22 8.22
CA LEU A 37 14.91 0.89 7.74
C LEU A 37 15.10 -0.18 8.81
N ALA A 38 16.03 0.02 9.74
CA ALA A 38 16.23 -0.87 10.89
C ALA A 38 14.98 -1.01 11.78
N ALA A 39 14.15 0.01 11.87
CA ALA A 39 12.88 -0.03 12.61
C ALA A 39 11.72 -0.61 11.78
N TRP A 40 11.91 -0.79 10.49
CA TRP A 40 10.94 -1.30 9.50
C TRP A 40 9.52 -0.77 9.70
N GLN A 41 9.35 0.55 9.59
CA GLN A 41 8.04 1.17 9.74
C GLN A 41 7.34 1.24 8.37
N ALA A 42 6.41 0.33 8.13
CA ALA A 42 5.64 0.30 6.89
C ALA A 42 4.89 1.62 6.64
N GLY A 43 4.75 1.98 5.37
CA GLY A 43 4.13 3.23 4.92
C GLY A 43 5.06 4.45 4.92
N LYS A 44 6.29 4.33 5.42
CA LYS A 44 7.27 5.43 5.38
C LYS A 44 8.03 5.47 4.06
N VAL A 45 8.26 6.69 3.57
CA VAL A 45 9.12 6.95 2.41
C VAL A 45 10.58 6.83 2.84
N VAL A 46 11.39 6.24 1.98
CA VAL A 46 12.85 6.13 2.16
C VAL A 46 13.60 6.57 0.91
N THR A 47 14.86 6.98 1.09
CA THR A 47 15.73 7.32 -0.04
C THR A 47 16.54 6.12 -0.52
N ALA A 48 17.06 6.17 -1.74
CA ALA A 48 17.96 5.15 -2.26
C ALA A 48 19.25 5.05 -1.41
N GLU A 49 19.72 6.17 -0.84
CA GLU A 49 20.87 6.20 0.07
C GLU A 49 20.56 5.41 1.34
N ALA A 50 19.37 5.63 1.96
CA ALA A 50 18.96 4.88 3.15
C ALA A 50 18.87 3.37 2.88
N VAL A 51 18.41 2.97 1.68
CA VAL A 51 18.39 1.56 1.26
C VAL A 51 19.81 1.02 1.11
N SER A 52 20.74 1.81 0.52
CA SER A 52 22.14 1.44 0.39
C SER A 52 22.81 1.25 1.75
N ASP A 53 22.58 2.18 2.68
CA ASP A 53 23.15 2.17 4.04
C ASP A 53 22.61 0.99 4.88
N TYR A 54 21.37 0.57 4.62
CA TYR A 54 20.78 -0.62 5.25
C TYR A 54 21.43 -1.94 4.79
N GLY A 55 22.22 -1.90 3.73
CA GLY A 55 22.91 -3.07 3.16
C GLY A 55 22.38 -3.47 1.78
N GLY A 56 21.65 -2.56 1.13
CA GLY A 56 21.15 -2.70 -0.23
C GLY A 56 19.75 -3.31 -0.33
N VAL A 57 19.20 -3.26 -1.53
CA VAL A 57 17.85 -3.68 -1.85
C VAL A 57 17.57 -5.13 -1.43
N ASP A 58 18.54 -6.04 -1.58
CA ASP A 58 18.37 -7.46 -1.25
C ASP A 58 18.05 -7.70 0.23
N LYS A 59 18.48 -6.80 1.12
CA LYS A 59 18.17 -6.88 2.55
C LYS A 59 16.77 -6.40 2.89
N CYS A 60 16.11 -5.75 1.95
CA CYS A 60 14.78 -5.19 2.14
C CYS A 60 13.64 -6.13 1.72
N PHE A 61 13.97 -7.29 1.17
CA PHE A 61 12.99 -8.30 0.73
C PHE A 61 13.22 -9.60 1.49
N ALA A 62 12.27 -9.93 2.36
CA ALA A 62 12.38 -11.11 3.22
C ALA A 62 11.02 -11.68 3.59
N ALA A 63 10.99 -13.01 3.82
CA ALA A 63 9.91 -13.72 4.47
C ALA A 63 10.44 -14.26 5.80
N GLU A 64 9.91 -13.79 6.91
CA GLU A 64 10.43 -14.08 8.25
C GLU A 64 9.32 -14.64 9.16
N PRO A 65 9.65 -15.32 10.25
CA PRO A 65 8.67 -15.58 11.31
C PRO A 65 8.04 -14.26 11.78
N ILE A 66 6.75 -14.28 12.09
CA ILE A 66 6.05 -13.06 12.51
C ILE A 66 6.68 -12.55 13.82
N PRO A 67 7.16 -11.29 13.88
CA PRO A 67 7.65 -10.69 15.12
C PRO A 67 6.56 -10.61 16.20
N ASP A 68 6.94 -10.69 17.47
CA ASP A 68 5.98 -10.71 18.59
C ASP A 68 5.08 -9.46 18.61
N GLY A 69 5.63 -8.28 18.32
CA GLY A 69 4.84 -7.04 18.25
C GLY A 69 3.78 -7.07 17.15
N VAL A 70 4.14 -7.59 15.96
CA VAL A 70 3.20 -7.79 14.85
C VAL A 70 2.14 -8.82 15.23
N TRP A 71 2.57 -9.97 15.79
CA TRP A 71 1.62 -11.00 16.23
C TRP A 71 0.62 -10.48 17.27
N GLN A 72 1.07 -9.66 18.22
CA GLN A 72 0.19 -9.02 19.21
C GLN A 72 -0.81 -8.06 18.58
N SER A 73 -0.38 -7.27 17.58
CA SER A 73 -1.29 -6.34 16.89
C SER A 73 -2.38 -7.05 16.10
N MET A 74 -2.10 -8.24 15.57
CA MET A 74 -3.06 -9.05 14.80
C MET A 74 -4.18 -9.64 15.66
N GLN A 75 -3.95 -9.84 16.98
CA GLN A 75 -4.91 -10.54 17.85
C GLN A 75 -6.25 -9.80 17.94
N GLY A 76 -7.35 -10.53 17.65
CA GLY A 76 -8.70 -9.98 17.65
C GLY A 76 -9.04 -9.08 16.46
N ARG A 77 -8.08 -8.83 15.57
CA ARG A 77 -8.26 -8.05 14.33
C ARG A 77 -8.15 -8.96 13.10
N THR A 78 -6.97 -9.00 12.48
CA THR A 78 -6.72 -9.88 11.34
C THR A 78 -6.54 -11.33 11.72
N TYR A 79 -6.12 -11.63 12.94
CA TYR A 79 -6.07 -12.98 13.49
C TYR A 79 -7.11 -13.17 14.59
N LYS A 80 -7.89 -14.25 14.47
CA LYS A 80 -8.83 -14.73 15.48
C LYS A 80 -8.47 -16.18 15.79
N GLU A 81 -8.65 -16.59 17.04
CA GLU A 81 -8.43 -18.00 17.42
C GLU A 81 -9.30 -18.92 16.56
N ASN A 82 -8.67 -19.89 15.93
CA ASN A 82 -9.28 -20.77 14.94
C ASN A 82 -8.52 -22.09 14.84
N PRO A 83 -9.15 -23.17 14.29
CA PRO A 83 -8.51 -24.46 14.12
C PRO A 83 -7.69 -24.58 12.82
N ASP A 84 -7.75 -23.60 11.90
CA ASP A 84 -7.31 -23.79 10.52
C ASP A 84 -5.88 -23.34 10.29
N ILE A 85 -5.44 -22.24 10.97
CA ILE A 85 -4.14 -21.63 10.73
C ILE A 85 -3.55 -21.05 12.01
N GLY A 86 -2.30 -21.38 12.29
CA GLY A 86 -1.55 -20.87 13.44
C GLY A 86 -0.45 -19.90 13.04
N ARG A 87 0.19 -19.29 14.04
CA ARG A 87 1.32 -18.36 13.84
C ARG A 87 2.44 -19.00 13.00
N ASP A 88 2.76 -20.26 13.22
CA ASP A 88 3.86 -20.96 12.55
C ASP A 88 3.57 -21.26 11.07
N ASP A 89 2.32 -21.15 10.64
CA ASP A 89 1.92 -21.28 9.25
C ASP A 89 2.06 -19.96 8.48
N LEU A 90 2.22 -18.85 9.20
CA LEU A 90 2.31 -17.52 8.64
C LEU A 90 3.75 -17.00 8.59
N ARG A 91 4.00 -16.07 7.68
CA ARG A 91 5.27 -15.33 7.54
C ARG A 91 4.97 -13.84 7.44
N HIS A 92 5.82 -13.06 8.07
CA HIS A 92 5.89 -11.61 7.87
C HIS A 92 6.76 -11.34 6.65
N ILE A 93 6.20 -10.65 5.67
CA ILE A 93 6.88 -10.24 4.45
C ILE A 93 7.30 -8.79 4.61
N ARG A 94 8.59 -8.53 4.39
CA ARG A 94 9.14 -7.19 4.23
C ARG A 94 9.44 -6.95 2.77
N ALA A 95 9.04 -5.81 2.24
CA ALA A 95 9.33 -5.41 0.88
C ALA A 95 9.40 -3.88 0.76
N LEU A 96 10.13 -3.39 -0.22
CA LEU A 96 10.02 -2.02 -0.69
C LEU A 96 9.07 -1.99 -1.89
N HIS A 97 8.40 -0.87 -2.08
CA HIS A 97 7.60 -0.65 -3.27
C HIS A 97 7.71 0.81 -3.74
N TRP A 98 7.48 1.03 -5.01
CA TRP A 98 7.33 2.36 -5.59
C TRP A 98 5.85 2.75 -5.56
N ASP A 99 5.56 4.02 -5.30
CA ASP A 99 4.23 4.57 -5.60
C ASP A 99 4.20 5.19 -7.01
N TYR A 100 3.07 5.77 -7.37
CA TYR A 100 2.90 6.40 -8.68
C TYR A 100 3.74 7.68 -8.84
N ASP A 101 4.14 8.31 -7.73
CA ASP A 101 4.99 9.50 -7.71
C ASP A 101 6.50 9.16 -7.71
N ASN A 102 6.84 7.87 -7.93
CA ASN A 102 8.21 7.34 -7.91
C ASN A 102 8.93 7.54 -6.56
N GLN A 103 8.20 7.45 -5.46
CA GLN A 103 8.78 7.39 -4.13
C GLN A 103 8.92 5.94 -3.68
N ILE A 104 10.02 5.65 -2.96
CA ILE A 104 10.23 4.32 -2.37
C ILE A 104 9.59 4.29 -0.99
N HIS A 105 8.71 3.32 -0.78
CA HIS A 105 8.06 3.10 0.51
C HIS A 105 8.49 1.79 1.15
N ILE A 106 8.48 1.75 2.47
CA ILE A 106 8.59 0.51 3.25
C ILE A 106 7.20 -0.13 3.27
N GLY A 107 7.12 -1.39 2.85
CA GLY A 107 5.90 -2.19 2.85
C GLY A 107 6.02 -3.45 3.67
N GLU A 108 4.88 -3.96 4.12
CA GLU A 108 4.79 -5.24 4.82
C GLU A 108 3.48 -5.96 4.50
N MET A 109 3.53 -7.29 4.54
CA MET A 109 2.36 -8.16 4.47
C MET A 109 2.52 -9.33 5.44
N VAL A 110 1.43 -10.00 5.74
CA VAL A 110 1.47 -11.34 6.35
C VAL A 110 0.84 -12.31 5.36
N CYS A 111 1.50 -13.43 5.08
CA CYS A 111 0.99 -14.47 4.20
C CYS A 111 1.28 -15.87 4.75
N ASN A 112 0.67 -16.88 4.15
CA ASN A 112 1.01 -18.27 4.47
C ASN A 112 2.44 -18.61 4.00
N LYS A 113 3.16 -19.42 4.79
CA LYS A 113 4.51 -19.88 4.45
C LYS A 113 4.59 -20.57 3.08
N VAL A 114 3.49 -21.15 2.59
CA VAL A 114 3.47 -21.88 1.30
C VAL A 114 3.60 -20.98 0.09
N ILE A 115 3.24 -19.69 0.22
CA ILE A 115 3.40 -18.69 -0.85
C ILE A 115 4.51 -17.69 -0.59
N ALA A 116 5.10 -17.68 0.60
CA ALA A 116 5.97 -16.60 1.08
C ALA A 116 7.15 -16.32 0.15
N ASP A 117 7.89 -17.35 -0.27
CA ASP A 117 9.04 -17.19 -1.16
C ASP A 117 8.64 -16.73 -2.58
N ARG A 118 7.47 -17.18 -3.06
CA ARG A 118 6.92 -16.73 -4.35
C ARG A 118 6.54 -15.25 -4.27
N LEU A 119 5.84 -14.87 -3.20
CA LEU A 119 5.41 -13.48 -2.99
C LEU A 119 6.60 -12.53 -2.88
N VAL A 120 7.63 -12.88 -2.13
CA VAL A 120 8.87 -12.08 -2.05
C VAL A 120 9.50 -11.89 -3.42
N LYS A 121 9.57 -12.94 -4.25
CA LYS A 121 10.11 -12.85 -5.62
C LYS A 121 9.26 -11.94 -6.52
N ILE A 122 7.95 -12.06 -6.46
CA ILE A 122 7.02 -11.21 -7.22
C ILE A 122 7.21 -9.74 -6.81
N LEU A 123 7.15 -9.45 -5.51
CA LEU A 123 7.30 -8.08 -5.00
C LEU A 123 8.67 -7.48 -5.37
N ARG A 124 9.73 -8.30 -5.37
CA ARG A 124 11.05 -7.87 -5.81
C ARG A 124 11.08 -7.53 -7.30
N GLN A 125 10.48 -8.36 -8.15
CA GLN A 125 10.40 -8.10 -9.59
C GLN A 125 9.56 -6.86 -9.92
N LEU A 126 8.45 -6.65 -9.19
CA LEU A 126 7.64 -5.43 -9.30
C LEU A 126 8.46 -4.19 -8.89
N TYR A 127 9.22 -4.27 -7.80
CA TYR A 127 10.10 -3.19 -7.36
C TYR A 127 11.19 -2.88 -8.39
N ASP A 128 11.87 -3.90 -8.93
CA ASP A 128 12.94 -3.73 -9.92
C ASP A 128 12.42 -3.11 -11.23
N ALA A 129 11.17 -3.40 -11.59
CA ALA A 129 10.46 -2.80 -12.73
C ALA A 129 9.85 -1.42 -12.43
N ARG A 130 9.97 -0.90 -11.19
CA ARG A 130 9.29 0.31 -10.71
C ARG A 130 7.77 0.27 -10.89
N TYR A 131 7.20 -0.92 -10.77
CA TYR A 131 5.75 -1.09 -10.82
C TYR A 131 5.10 -0.38 -9.61
N PRO A 132 4.11 0.49 -9.84
CA PRO A 132 3.55 1.27 -8.74
C PRO A 132 2.60 0.43 -7.88
N ILE A 133 2.87 0.40 -6.58
CA ILE A 133 1.96 -0.09 -5.54
C ILE A 133 1.77 1.08 -4.57
N GLN A 134 0.52 1.55 -4.40
CA GLN A 134 0.28 2.76 -3.61
C GLN A 134 0.60 2.57 -2.14
N ARG A 135 0.11 1.48 -1.55
CA ARG A 135 0.31 1.13 -0.14
C ARG A 135 0.49 -0.37 0.03
N MET A 136 1.23 -0.73 1.06
CA MET A 136 1.45 -2.12 1.46
C MET A 136 1.55 -2.16 2.98
N LEU A 137 0.39 -2.08 3.65
CA LEU A 137 0.27 -2.05 5.10
C LEU A 137 -0.53 -3.26 5.58
N LEU A 138 -0.25 -3.70 6.82
CA LEU A 138 -1.07 -4.74 7.44
C LEU A 138 -2.52 -4.25 7.60
N PRO A 139 -3.53 -5.10 7.32
CA PRO A 139 -4.94 -4.74 7.51
C PRO A 139 -5.29 -4.34 8.96
N ASP A 140 -4.42 -4.67 9.91
CA ASP A 140 -4.51 -4.27 11.31
C ASP A 140 -4.51 -2.74 11.51
N VAL A 141 -3.82 -2.01 10.63
CA VAL A 141 -3.81 -0.53 10.60
C VAL A 141 -5.22 0.01 10.38
N TYR A 142 -6.04 -0.73 9.63
CA TYR A 142 -7.44 -0.42 9.34
C TYR A 142 -8.41 -1.16 10.26
N ASN A 143 -7.91 -1.73 11.38
CA ASN A 143 -8.70 -2.55 12.29
C ASN A 143 -9.41 -3.74 11.59
N ALA A 144 -8.78 -4.28 10.56
CA ALA A 144 -9.30 -5.33 9.68
C ALA A 144 -10.61 -4.96 8.95
N ASP A 145 -10.84 -3.68 8.72
CA ASP A 145 -11.95 -3.18 7.92
C ASP A 145 -11.56 -3.18 6.44
N ASP A 146 -12.16 -4.09 5.66
CA ASP A 146 -11.87 -4.26 4.24
C ASP A 146 -12.23 -3.03 3.42
N GLU A 147 -13.36 -2.38 3.72
CA GLU A 147 -13.80 -1.20 2.97
C GLU A 147 -12.85 -0.02 3.18
N MET A 148 -12.35 0.16 4.41
CA MET A 148 -11.38 1.23 4.70
C MET A 148 -10.06 0.99 3.99
N GLN A 149 -9.49 -0.23 4.06
CA GLN A 149 -8.22 -0.51 3.40
C GLN A 149 -8.32 -0.43 1.87
N MET A 150 -9.43 -0.90 1.29
CA MET A 150 -9.64 -0.81 -0.16
C MET A 150 -9.80 0.63 -0.63
N ARG A 151 -10.49 1.50 0.11
CA ARG A 151 -10.57 2.94 -0.21
C ARG A 151 -9.22 3.64 -0.17
N ASP A 152 -8.33 3.19 0.69
CA ASP A 152 -6.96 3.73 0.83
C ASP A 152 -5.97 3.11 -0.18
N ASN A 153 -6.48 2.33 -1.15
CA ASN A 153 -5.70 1.62 -2.17
C ASN A 153 -4.59 0.75 -1.57
N ASN A 154 -4.89 0.07 -0.45
CA ASN A 154 -3.93 -0.77 0.24
C ASN A 154 -3.82 -2.14 -0.42
N SER A 155 -2.61 -2.65 -0.55
CA SER A 155 -2.32 -4.02 -0.98
C SER A 155 -2.05 -4.88 0.24
N SER A 156 -2.67 -6.06 0.33
CA SER A 156 -2.57 -6.92 1.51
C SER A 156 -2.77 -8.40 1.18
N CYS A 157 -2.59 -9.26 2.19
CA CYS A 157 -2.76 -10.71 2.00
C CYS A 157 -3.60 -11.32 3.11
N PHE A 158 -3.06 -11.55 4.31
CA PHE A 158 -3.74 -12.29 5.37
C PHE A 158 -4.76 -11.46 6.14
N CYS A 159 -5.99 -11.98 6.22
CA CYS A 159 -7.03 -11.52 7.14
C CYS A 159 -8.00 -12.68 7.41
N TYR A 160 -8.09 -13.15 8.67
CA TYR A 160 -8.96 -14.27 9.02
C TYR A 160 -10.43 -13.83 9.09
N ARG A 161 -11.15 -14.09 8.02
CA ARG A 161 -12.57 -13.76 7.85
C ARG A 161 -13.26 -14.67 6.86
N ASN A 162 -14.57 -14.72 6.91
CA ASN A 162 -15.37 -15.34 5.86
C ASN A 162 -15.40 -14.46 4.59
N ILE A 163 -15.75 -15.07 3.48
CA ILE A 163 -16.13 -14.35 2.27
C ILE A 163 -17.35 -13.46 2.61
N ALA A 164 -17.38 -12.24 2.08
CA ALA A 164 -18.48 -11.31 2.32
C ALA A 164 -19.84 -11.96 2.03
N ALA A 165 -20.76 -11.87 3.00
CA ALA A 165 -22.09 -12.47 2.94
C ALA A 165 -22.14 -14.01 2.75
N ALA A 166 -21.04 -14.74 3.05
CA ALA A 166 -20.98 -16.19 2.98
C ALA A 166 -20.49 -16.83 4.29
N THR A 167 -20.64 -18.14 4.44
CA THR A 167 -20.13 -18.90 5.57
C THR A 167 -18.76 -19.52 5.33
N ASN A 168 -18.31 -19.53 4.08
CA ASN A 168 -17.02 -20.08 3.69
C ASN A 168 -15.89 -19.12 4.05
N LEU A 169 -14.76 -19.68 4.50
CA LEU A 169 -13.53 -18.92 4.72
C LEU A 169 -13.00 -18.36 3.40
N SER A 170 -12.58 -17.10 3.44
CA SER A 170 -11.84 -16.46 2.35
C SER A 170 -10.46 -17.13 2.18
N LYS A 171 -9.89 -17.11 0.98
CA LYS A 171 -8.50 -17.49 0.75
C LYS A 171 -7.53 -16.56 1.49
N HIS A 172 -7.92 -15.31 1.76
CA HIS A 172 -7.19 -14.41 2.67
C HIS A 172 -7.12 -14.96 4.10
N ALA A 173 -8.16 -15.63 4.58
CA ALA A 173 -8.14 -16.27 5.89
C ALA A 173 -7.11 -17.40 6.00
N ARG A 174 -6.72 -17.99 4.89
CA ARG A 174 -5.65 -18.98 4.79
C ARG A 174 -4.28 -18.35 4.47
N GLY A 175 -4.25 -17.05 4.19
CA GLY A 175 -3.05 -16.33 3.79
C GLY A 175 -2.49 -16.74 2.42
N ILE A 176 -3.32 -17.22 1.50
CA ILE A 176 -2.95 -17.69 0.16
C ILE A 176 -3.59 -16.86 -0.96
N ALA A 177 -4.19 -15.73 -0.62
CA ALA A 177 -4.65 -14.72 -1.57
C ALA A 177 -3.99 -13.38 -1.29
N VAL A 178 -3.75 -12.61 -2.34
CA VAL A 178 -3.09 -11.30 -2.30
C VAL A 178 -3.92 -10.32 -3.11
N ASP A 179 -4.23 -9.18 -2.52
CA ASP A 179 -4.88 -8.06 -3.20
C ASP A 179 -3.87 -6.96 -3.49
N ILE A 180 -3.87 -6.44 -4.71
CA ILE A 180 -2.94 -5.39 -5.18
C ILE A 180 -3.73 -4.18 -5.70
N ASN A 181 -3.40 -2.98 -5.19
CA ASN A 181 -3.98 -1.70 -5.62
C ASN A 181 -5.51 -1.71 -5.66
N THR A 182 -6.10 -1.96 -4.51
CA THR A 182 -7.50 -2.37 -4.33
C THR A 182 -8.54 -1.34 -4.76
N LEU A 183 -8.27 -0.03 -4.63
CA LEU A 183 -9.20 1.02 -5.05
C LEU A 183 -9.40 1.01 -6.58
N TYR A 184 -8.32 0.85 -7.32
CA TYR A 184 -8.33 0.89 -8.79
C TYR A 184 -8.65 -0.45 -9.42
N ASN A 185 -8.72 -1.52 -8.63
CA ASN A 185 -9.00 -2.87 -9.09
C ASN A 185 -10.14 -3.49 -8.26
N PRO A 186 -11.37 -2.93 -8.35
CA PRO A 186 -12.45 -3.30 -7.47
C PRO A 186 -12.95 -4.74 -7.67
N TYR A 187 -13.52 -5.26 -6.58
CA TYR A 187 -14.49 -6.35 -6.68
C TYR A 187 -15.84 -5.80 -7.14
N TYR A 188 -16.50 -6.47 -8.07
CA TYR A 188 -17.92 -6.21 -8.33
C TYR A 188 -18.70 -7.46 -8.75
N LYS A 189 -19.99 -7.44 -8.45
CA LYS A 189 -20.93 -8.49 -8.80
C LYS A 189 -22.26 -7.88 -9.22
N VAL A 190 -22.87 -8.45 -10.27
CA VAL A 190 -24.25 -8.14 -10.64
C VAL A 190 -25.16 -8.93 -9.73
N LEU A 191 -26.08 -8.25 -9.02
CA LEU A 191 -27.07 -8.87 -8.16
C LEU A 191 -28.29 -9.34 -8.97
N GLU A 192 -29.16 -10.14 -8.34
CA GLU A 192 -30.36 -10.71 -9.00
C GLU A 192 -31.33 -9.63 -9.53
N ASP A 193 -31.37 -8.46 -8.89
CA ASP A 193 -32.17 -7.30 -9.32
C ASP A 193 -31.49 -6.45 -10.41
N GLY A 194 -30.32 -6.86 -10.88
CA GLY A 194 -29.53 -6.15 -11.89
C GLY A 194 -28.68 -5.00 -11.34
N SER A 195 -28.75 -4.70 -10.05
CA SER A 195 -27.86 -3.71 -9.43
C SER A 195 -26.42 -4.24 -9.29
N LEU A 196 -25.45 -3.33 -9.14
CA LEU A 196 -24.06 -3.68 -8.91
C LEU A 196 -23.74 -3.60 -7.42
N PHE A 197 -23.15 -4.66 -6.88
CA PHE A 197 -22.44 -4.63 -5.62
C PHE A 197 -20.95 -4.39 -5.92
N ILE A 198 -20.38 -3.33 -5.36
CA ILE A 198 -19.00 -2.89 -5.64
C ILE A 198 -18.24 -2.71 -4.34
N GLN A 199 -17.01 -3.21 -4.28
CA GLN A 199 -16.10 -3.00 -3.16
C GLN A 199 -14.71 -2.56 -3.68
N PRO A 200 -14.16 -1.44 -3.17
CA PRO A 200 -14.82 -0.50 -2.26
C PRO A 200 -15.95 0.26 -2.98
N ALA A 201 -16.95 0.71 -2.22
CA ALA A 201 -18.12 1.39 -2.77
C ALA A 201 -17.78 2.66 -3.58
N THR A 202 -16.60 3.24 -3.34
CA THR A 202 -16.09 4.42 -4.05
C THR A 202 -15.48 4.11 -5.42
N ALA A 203 -15.29 2.84 -5.77
CA ALA A 203 -14.54 2.41 -6.94
C ALA A 203 -15.39 2.19 -8.21
N ALA A 204 -16.65 2.63 -8.23
CA ALA A 204 -17.57 2.37 -9.34
C ALA A 204 -17.02 2.76 -10.73
N ALA A 205 -16.27 3.88 -10.82
CA ALA A 205 -15.66 4.31 -12.07
C ALA A 205 -14.62 3.31 -12.61
N TYR A 206 -13.94 2.57 -11.74
CA TYR A 206 -12.90 1.62 -12.10
C TYR A 206 -13.43 0.23 -12.47
N CYS A 207 -14.74 0.00 -12.37
CA CYS A 207 -15.39 -1.19 -12.93
C CYS A 207 -15.46 -1.16 -14.46
N ASP A 208 -15.44 0.03 -15.07
CA ASP A 208 -15.28 0.20 -16.52
C ASP A 208 -13.80 0.04 -16.87
N ARG A 209 -13.47 -1.05 -17.58
CA ARG A 209 -12.09 -1.40 -17.94
C ARG A 209 -11.70 -0.96 -19.34
N ASP A 210 -12.59 -0.27 -20.08
CA ASP A 210 -12.36 0.16 -21.45
C ASP A 210 -11.43 1.38 -21.55
N TRP A 211 -11.26 2.14 -20.46
CA TRP A 211 -10.36 3.29 -20.41
C TRP A 211 -9.10 2.99 -19.60
N ASP A 212 -8.05 3.78 -19.82
CA ASP A 212 -6.77 3.63 -19.15
C ASP A 212 -6.70 4.54 -17.92
N PHE A 213 -6.22 4.00 -16.79
CA PHE A 213 -6.07 4.70 -15.54
C PHE A 213 -4.91 4.13 -14.70
N PRO A 214 -4.35 4.91 -13.77
CA PRO A 214 -3.26 4.45 -12.91
C PRO A 214 -3.61 3.18 -12.14
N TYR A 215 -2.62 2.31 -11.91
CA TYR A 215 -2.72 1.07 -11.14
C TYR A 215 -3.69 0.00 -11.71
N LYS A 216 -4.21 0.18 -12.91
CA LYS A 216 -5.08 -0.81 -13.56
C LYS A 216 -4.33 -2.12 -13.78
N ILE A 217 -4.93 -3.23 -13.34
CA ILE A 217 -4.45 -4.59 -13.61
C ILE A 217 -5.31 -5.21 -14.71
N ASP A 218 -4.70 -5.67 -15.77
CA ASP A 218 -5.31 -6.42 -16.87
C ASP A 218 -4.33 -7.50 -17.37
N HIS A 219 -4.70 -8.25 -18.44
CA HIS A 219 -3.87 -9.35 -18.96
C HIS A 219 -2.52 -8.90 -19.53
N ASP A 220 -2.37 -7.64 -19.91
CA ASP A 220 -1.10 -7.08 -20.37
C ASP A 220 -0.23 -6.54 -19.26
N ASP A 221 -0.79 -6.41 -18.05
CA ASP A 221 -0.12 -5.86 -16.88
C ASP A 221 0.98 -6.78 -16.33
N LEU A 222 2.07 -6.18 -15.84
CA LEU A 222 3.19 -6.91 -15.27
C LEU A 222 2.81 -7.71 -14.01
N CYS A 223 1.97 -7.12 -13.15
CA CYS A 223 1.53 -7.77 -11.93
C CYS A 223 0.75 -9.05 -12.24
N PHE A 224 -0.21 -8.98 -13.19
CA PHE A 224 -0.94 -10.15 -13.68
C PHE A 224 0.02 -11.25 -14.17
N LYS A 225 0.98 -10.90 -15.01
CA LYS A 225 1.95 -11.88 -15.57
C LYS A 225 2.77 -12.57 -14.48
N LEU A 226 3.31 -11.81 -13.53
CA LEU A 226 4.16 -12.35 -12.48
C LEU A 226 3.38 -13.27 -11.51
N PHE A 227 2.16 -12.89 -11.14
CA PHE A 227 1.34 -13.73 -10.26
C PHE A 227 0.88 -15.00 -10.97
N THR A 228 0.42 -14.93 -12.22
CA THR A 228 -0.04 -16.11 -12.98
C THR A 228 1.11 -17.06 -13.30
N GLU A 229 2.28 -16.57 -13.66
CA GLU A 229 3.51 -17.37 -13.82
C GLU A 229 3.93 -18.07 -12.53
N ALA A 230 3.64 -17.46 -11.37
CA ALA A 230 3.90 -18.05 -10.06
C ALA A 230 2.80 -19.05 -9.60
N GLY A 231 1.76 -19.30 -10.41
CA GLY A 231 0.71 -20.27 -10.17
C GLY A 231 -0.49 -19.73 -9.39
N PHE A 232 -0.72 -18.43 -9.42
CA PHE A 232 -1.93 -17.80 -8.88
C PHE A 232 -2.98 -17.66 -9.97
N GLU A 233 -4.25 -17.79 -9.60
CA GLU A 233 -5.40 -17.43 -10.41
C GLU A 233 -5.77 -15.97 -10.13
N TRP A 234 -6.24 -15.27 -11.16
CA TRP A 234 -6.68 -13.88 -11.06
C TRP A 234 -8.20 -13.78 -10.99
N GLY A 235 -8.73 -13.07 -10.00
CA GLY A 235 -10.17 -12.85 -9.84
C GLY A 235 -10.82 -12.01 -10.94
N GLY A 236 -10.04 -11.30 -11.75
CA GLY A 236 -10.53 -10.62 -12.94
C GLY A 236 -11.03 -11.57 -14.03
N ASP A 237 -10.64 -12.85 -14.00
CA ASP A 237 -11.09 -13.87 -14.94
C ASP A 237 -12.36 -14.59 -14.49
N TRP A 238 -12.80 -14.43 -13.26
CA TRP A 238 -14.00 -15.11 -12.77
C TRP A 238 -15.27 -14.72 -13.54
N GLU A 239 -16.18 -15.66 -13.73
CA GLU A 239 -17.38 -15.46 -14.55
C GLU A 239 -18.56 -14.86 -13.76
N THR A 240 -18.72 -15.22 -12.48
CA THR A 240 -19.88 -14.86 -11.66
C THR A 240 -19.75 -13.51 -10.95
N CYS A 241 -18.53 -13.04 -10.84
CA CYS A 241 -18.14 -11.74 -10.31
C CYS A 241 -16.78 -11.38 -10.91
N LYS A 242 -16.33 -10.16 -10.68
CA LYS A 242 -14.97 -9.73 -11.01
C LYS A 242 -14.29 -9.25 -9.75
N ASP A 243 -13.04 -9.65 -9.55
CA ASP A 243 -12.21 -9.18 -8.46
C ASP A 243 -10.82 -8.83 -9.00
N TYR A 244 -10.71 -7.63 -9.54
CA TYR A 244 -9.51 -7.23 -10.30
C TYR A 244 -8.26 -7.04 -9.44
N GLN A 245 -8.42 -6.87 -8.11
CA GLN A 245 -7.30 -6.78 -7.17
C GLN A 245 -6.72 -8.16 -6.81
N HIS A 246 -7.53 -9.22 -6.92
CA HIS A 246 -7.37 -10.49 -6.23
C HIS A 246 -6.56 -11.52 -7.03
N PHE A 247 -5.53 -12.06 -6.38
CA PHE A 247 -4.75 -13.21 -6.85
C PHE A 247 -4.76 -14.30 -5.78
N GLU A 248 -5.21 -15.51 -6.10
CA GLU A 248 -5.21 -16.62 -5.15
C GLU A 248 -4.46 -17.85 -5.65
N LEU A 249 -3.78 -18.57 -4.74
CA LEU A 249 -3.13 -19.83 -5.09
C LEU A 249 -4.18 -20.90 -5.38
N ILE A 250 -4.04 -21.57 -6.53
CA ILE A 250 -4.84 -22.76 -6.88
C ILE A 250 -4.33 -23.92 -6.02
N GLU A 251 -5.23 -24.52 -5.21
CA GLU A 251 -4.96 -25.70 -4.37
C GLU A 251 -5.18 -27.01 -5.15
#